data_97bb44d085e261f3e431020aa91ad2f6
#
_entry.id   97bb44d085e261f3e431020aa91ad2f6
#
_cell.length_a   1.000
_cell.length_b   1.000
_cell.length_c   1.000
_cell.angle_alpha   90.00
_cell.angle_beta   90.00
_cell.angle_gamma   90.00
#
_symmetry.space_group_name_H-M   'P 1'
#
loop_
_entity.id
_entity.type
_entity.pdbx_description
1 polymer ?
#
loop_
_entity_poly.entity_id
_entity_poly.type
_entity_poly.pdbx_seq_one_letter_code
_entity_poly.pdbx_strand_id
1 'polypeptide(L)'
;MKMSKAIKLFSVFSLALLLSLTFVKVKAYDSIDSTGTTEWYITEEEETSQYGVYYSHMIGKPKSKGANGTEKNVNFFSMKADGVNSKLVTWMKPNTNASFGANPLTKLAEDYEKNHPGWIVVSGVNADQWYYGTNCFDPKGGYFYYKNQSYYPLTVDGQNLFTINPLGSSGNGVAITNDSSNPIADVYGSVSIELQIYDENDNLVKTFNVAGYNKTPSAGQTTVWSGYFSPQVLDQFVDRENVSSTNGLYVVEESELAYMNNTRDYVGYECGIYNPVDSFYGRGTISAVKDNVTLTKGQFAIETADEKVKKYLGENVKVIIEQQYATPIGNKVESVSGYHTVQVKNGVYQSSTAPYNTGTRPRSMFGILEDGSYFLMTTRDVLETSVGGTVHTETNAILNYYGAYTCYQHDGGGSVTAIYRNSTGGFAVVSESCDKGVTQRSLGSGLFFVVRDPGFDAYKKNSTATSVTFTKKNAEIFNNMQNVSITVDGNTVNLEEGQTTATVSGLEPNKEYVATIKYSLEGTEYTTTLKCETKAYDPGIIIAPSTYGFDITRSTYDPVLKTVGVTFTVDGSYTYNMGDVDVYKIEELFKDTTYTISYVCKVLDTVYNKEYTISVEEKEYKTLSYEAPYVDKFEE
;
A
#
# COMPACT_ATOMS: atom_id res chain seq x y z
N MET A 1 -13.32 2.48 -44.27
CA MET A 1 -13.05 1.16 -44.90
C MET A 1 -12.57 0.25 -43.76
N LYS A 2 -13.40 -0.70 -43.38
CA LYS A 2 -13.16 -1.61 -42.26
C LYS A 2 -11.98 -2.52 -42.59
N MET A 3 -10.95 -2.52 -41.79
CA MET A 3 -10.02 -3.67 -41.74
C MET A 3 -10.26 -4.46 -40.46
N SER A 4 -10.74 -5.65 -40.73
CA SER A 4 -11.18 -6.64 -39.76
C SER A 4 -10.04 -7.29 -39.02
N LYS A 5 -10.36 -7.57 -37.74
CA LYS A 5 -9.92 -8.70 -36.95
C LYS A 5 -9.23 -9.83 -37.73
N ALA A 6 -7.95 -9.97 -37.51
CA ALA A 6 -7.22 -11.21 -37.68
C ALA A 6 -6.02 -11.23 -36.76
N ILE A 7 -6.29 -11.34 -35.46
CA ILE A 7 -5.33 -11.96 -34.53
C ILE A 7 -6.07 -13.12 -33.92
N LYS A 8 -5.92 -14.26 -34.55
CA LYS A 8 -6.23 -15.53 -33.94
C LYS A 8 -4.97 -16.36 -33.87
N LEU A 9 -4.74 -16.81 -32.69
CA LEU A 9 -3.98 -18.01 -32.32
C LEU A 9 -2.59 -18.12 -32.95
N PHE A 10 -1.60 -17.64 -32.23
CA PHE A 10 -0.43 -18.48 -32.05
C PHE A 10 -0.46 -19.02 -30.64
N SER A 11 -0.68 -20.29 -30.59
CA SER A 11 -0.68 -21.12 -29.41
C SER A 11 0.64 -20.99 -28.65
N VAL A 12 0.51 -20.62 -27.39
CA VAL A 12 1.14 -21.26 -26.26
C VAL A 12 2.17 -22.32 -26.66
N PHE A 13 3.43 -21.94 -26.67
CA PHE A 13 4.51 -22.76 -26.18
C PHE A 13 5.47 -21.86 -25.42
N SER A 14 5.37 -22.02 -24.15
CA SER A 14 6.18 -21.65 -23.04
C SER A 14 7.66 -21.49 -23.37
N LEU A 15 8.18 -20.30 -23.17
CA LEU A 15 9.56 -20.16 -22.73
C LEU A 15 9.49 -19.39 -21.42
N ALA A 16 9.34 -20.15 -20.35
CA ALA A 16 9.50 -19.63 -19.00
C ALA A 16 11.00 -19.65 -18.69
N LEU A 17 11.69 -18.60 -19.05
CA LEU A 17 13.00 -18.32 -18.54
C LEU A 17 12.86 -17.22 -17.49
N LEU A 18 12.95 -17.60 -16.26
CA LEU A 18 12.87 -16.74 -15.10
C LEU A 18 14.26 -16.47 -14.53
N LEU A 19 14.89 -15.51 -15.11
CA LEU A 19 15.48 -14.41 -14.32
C LEU A 19 14.31 -13.55 -13.85
N SER A 20 14.47 -12.77 -12.77
CA SER A 20 13.56 -11.68 -12.42
C SER A 20 13.51 -10.70 -13.60
N LEU A 21 12.86 -11.11 -14.66
CA LEU A 21 12.61 -10.31 -15.83
C LEU A 21 11.39 -9.47 -15.48
N THR A 22 11.65 -8.28 -15.01
CA THR A 22 10.81 -7.13 -15.30
C THR A 22 10.59 -7.15 -16.81
N PHE A 23 9.41 -7.57 -17.26
CA PHE A 23 9.08 -7.49 -18.68
C PHE A 23 8.88 -6.01 -19.01
N VAL A 24 9.89 -5.42 -19.62
CA VAL A 24 9.71 -4.10 -20.25
C VAL A 24 8.82 -4.30 -21.47
N LYS A 25 7.53 -4.03 -21.32
CA LYS A 25 6.60 -3.97 -22.46
C LYS A 25 6.72 -2.60 -23.10
N VAL A 26 7.47 -2.49 -24.16
CA VAL A 26 7.40 -1.32 -25.02
C VAL A 26 6.08 -1.37 -25.77
N LYS A 27 5.08 -0.61 -25.31
CA LYS A 27 3.81 -0.45 -26.00
C LYS A 27 3.81 0.90 -26.70
N ALA A 28 3.76 0.91 -28.02
CA ALA A 28 3.41 2.12 -28.77
C ALA A 28 1.89 2.26 -28.77
N TYR A 29 1.36 3.24 -28.05
CA TYR A 29 -0.07 3.55 -28.05
C TYR A 29 -0.39 4.71 -28.96
N ASP A 30 -1.46 4.57 -29.73
CA ASP A 30 -1.87 5.59 -30.70
C ASP A 30 -2.54 6.81 -30.05
N SER A 31 -3.25 6.64 -28.91
CA SER A 31 -3.76 7.75 -28.10
C SER A 31 -4.36 7.25 -26.78
N ILE A 32 -4.15 8.01 -25.71
CA ILE A 32 -4.75 7.82 -24.39
C ILE A 32 -5.34 9.16 -23.97
N ASP A 33 -6.39 9.59 -24.58
CA ASP A 33 -7.05 10.81 -24.16
C ASP A 33 -8.57 10.71 -24.30
N SER A 34 -9.23 10.59 -23.16
CA SER A 34 -10.69 10.67 -23.11
C SER A 34 -11.22 12.09 -23.22
N THR A 35 -10.37 13.10 -23.02
CA THR A 35 -10.74 14.52 -23.10
C THR A 35 -10.41 15.15 -24.44
N GLY A 36 -9.69 14.43 -25.33
CA GLY A 36 -9.28 14.91 -26.64
C GLY A 36 -8.18 15.98 -26.61
N THR A 37 -7.54 16.22 -25.48
CA THR A 37 -6.61 17.35 -25.29
C THR A 37 -5.15 16.96 -25.16
N THR A 38 -4.84 15.75 -24.66
CA THR A 38 -3.46 15.29 -24.46
C THR A 38 -3.32 13.81 -24.77
N GLU A 39 -2.52 13.48 -25.76
CA GLU A 39 -2.11 12.11 -26.06
C GLU A 39 -0.84 11.76 -25.27
N TRP A 40 -0.69 10.50 -24.89
CA TRP A 40 0.40 9.99 -24.07
C TRP A 40 1.15 8.87 -24.79
N TYR A 41 2.48 8.95 -24.83
CA TYR A 41 3.36 7.87 -25.29
C TYR A 41 4.00 7.20 -24.10
N ILE A 42 3.82 5.90 -23.98
CA ILE A 42 4.57 5.07 -23.05
C ILE A 42 5.86 4.65 -23.74
N THR A 43 6.99 4.95 -23.11
CA THR A 43 8.32 4.55 -23.57
C THR A 43 8.78 3.27 -22.87
N GLU A 44 8.45 3.12 -21.58
CA GLU A 44 8.79 1.97 -20.78
C GLU A 44 7.63 1.66 -19.82
N GLU A 45 7.31 0.39 -19.62
CA GLU A 45 6.36 -0.06 -18.61
C GLU A 45 6.81 -1.39 -18.04
N GLU A 46 6.95 -1.43 -16.72
CA GLU A 46 7.25 -2.62 -15.94
C GLU A 46 6.07 -2.95 -15.02
N GLU A 47 5.63 -4.21 -15.05
CA GLU A 47 4.50 -4.65 -14.24
C GLU A 47 4.93 -5.79 -13.32
N THR A 48 4.48 -5.75 -12.09
CA THR A 48 4.67 -6.84 -11.14
C THR A 48 3.48 -6.90 -10.17
N SER A 49 3.38 -7.99 -9.43
CA SER A 49 2.42 -8.05 -8.33
C SER A 49 3.03 -8.78 -7.14
N GLN A 50 2.67 -8.37 -5.94
CA GLN A 50 3.10 -9.01 -4.71
C GLN A 50 1.98 -8.92 -3.67
N TYR A 51 1.70 -10.01 -2.97
CA TYR A 51 0.64 -10.07 -1.95
C TYR A 51 -0.74 -9.59 -2.45
N GLY A 52 -1.05 -9.78 -3.75
CA GLY A 52 -2.31 -9.32 -4.33
C GLY A 52 -2.36 -7.83 -4.69
N VAL A 53 -1.28 -7.08 -4.47
CA VAL A 53 -1.14 -5.70 -4.95
C VAL A 53 -0.45 -5.70 -6.31
N TYR A 54 -1.13 -5.19 -7.32
CA TYR A 54 -0.55 -4.93 -8.63
C TYR A 54 0.28 -3.64 -8.57
N TYR A 55 1.42 -3.64 -9.21
CA TYR A 55 2.29 -2.48 -9.36
C TYR A 55 2.71 -2.32 -10.82
N SER A 56 2.52 -1.13 -11.36
CA SER A 56 3.07 -0.70 -12.66
C SER A 56 3.97 0.51 -12.45
N HIS A 57 5.16 0.43 -13.01
CA HIS A 57 6.07 1.55 -13.19
C HIS A 57 6.11 1.91 -14.66
N MET A 58 5.71 3.13 -15.00
CA MET A 58 5.61 3.59 -16.38
C MET A 58 6.45 4.85 -16.58
N ILE A 59 7.22 4.87 -17.66
CA ILE A 59 7.84 6.09 -18.20
C ILE A 59 7.12 6.46 -19.49
N GLY A 60 6.71 7.73 -19.59
CA GLY A 60 6.00 8.20 -20.76
C GLY A 60 6.08 9.71 -20.94
N LYS A 61 5.60 10.23 -22.06
CA LYS A 61 5.59 11.66 -22.35
C LYS A 61 4.36 12.10 -23.12
N PRO A 62 3.95 13.38 -22.98
CA PRO A 62 2.85 13.93 -23.75
C PRO A 62 3.20 14.00 -25.24
N LYS A 63 2.33 13.47 -26.11
CA LYS A 63 2.51 13.51 -27.57
C LYS A 63 2.48 14.94 -28.13
N SER A 64 1.66 15.81 -27.54
CA SER A 64 1.55 17.22 -27.92
C SER A 64 2.86 18.00 -27.84
N LYS A 65 3.82 17.53 -27.03
CA LYS A 65 5.14 18.14 -26.88
C LYS A 65 6.21 17.52 -27.79
N GLY A 66 5.86 16.49 -28.55
CA GLY A 66 6.76 15.81 -29.48
C GLY A 66 8.02 15.27 -28.82
N ALA A 67 9.13 15.25 -29.56
CA ALA A 67 10.43 14.78 -29.05
C ALA A 67 10.97 15.63 -27.87
N ASN A 68 10.52 16.87 -27.75
CA ASN A 68 10.97 17.81 -26.70
C ASN A 68 10.13 17.71 -25.40
N GLY A 69 9.14 16.82 -25.33
CA GLY A 69 8.38 16.58 -24.10
C GLY A 69 9.24 15.94 -23.03
N THR A 70 9.16 16.46 -21.80
CA THR A 70 9.82 15.83 -20.64
C THR A 70 9.11 14.54 -20.31
N GLU A 71 9.87 13.46 -20.18
CA GLU A 71 9.35 12.17 -19.74
C GLU A 71 8.88 12.25 -18.27
N LYS A 72 7.80 11.55 -18.02
CA LYS A 72 7.16 11.44 -16.70
C LYS A 72 7.35 10.03 -16.17
N ASN A 73 7.64 9.95 -14.89
CA ASN A 73 7.70 8.73 -14.13
C ASN A 73 6.36 8.58 -13.39
N VAL A 74 5.69 7.48 -13.60
CA VAL A 74 4.40 7.14 -12.99
C VAL A 74 4.54 5.83 -12.23
N ASN A 75 4.19 5.84 -10.95
CA ASN A 75 4.05 4.63 -10.15
C ASN A 75 2.57 4.45 -9.84
N PHE A 76 2.03 3.32 -10.22
CA PHE A 76 0.63 2.98 -10.05
C PHE A 76 0.51 1.65 -9.31
N PHE A 77 -0.30 1.64 -8.26
CA PHE A 77 -0.61 0.44 -7.48
C PHE A 77 -2.11 0.24 -7.46
N SER A 78 -2.57 -1.00 -7.54
CA SER A 78 -3.99 -1.31 -7.33
C SER A 78 -4.20 -2.59 -6.55
N MET A 79 -5.31 -2.63 -5.82
CA MET A 79 -5.70 -3.78 -5.01
C MET A 79 -7.22 -3.78 -4.81
N LYS A 80 -7.82 -4.95 -4.89
CA LYS A 80 -9.20 -5.17 -4.45
C LYS A 80 -9.18 -5.53 -2.97
N ALA A 81 -9.65 -4.60 -2.14
CA ALA A 81 -9.73 -4.83 -0.70
C ALA A 81 -11.04 -5.53 -0.32
N ASP A 82 -10.99 -6.39 0.69
CA ASP A 82 -12.14 -7.11 1.23
C ASP A 82 -12.43 -6.80 2.71
N GLY A 83 -11.61 -5.93 3.32
CA GLY A 83 -11.73 -5.54 4.71
C GLY A 83 -11.25 -6.59 5.73
N VAL A 84 -11.02 -7.83 5.30
CA VAL A 84 -10.63 -8.96 6.16
C VAL A 84 -9.19 -9.37 5.91
N ASN A 85 -8.83 -9.61 4.65
CA ASN A 85 -7.48 -10.04 4.25
C ASN A 85 -6.65 -8.90 3.66
N SER A 86 -7.32 -7.86 3.19
CA SER A 86 -6.69 -6.71 2.53
C SER A 86 -7.46 -5.43 2.80
N LYS A 87 -6.74 -4.34 3.00
CA LYS A 87 -7.30 -3.01 3.30
C LYS A 87 -6.49 -1.90 2.63
N LEU A 88 -7.16 -0.80 2.32
CA LEU A 88 -6.55 0.52 2.16
C LEU A 88 -6.73 1.27 3.48
N VAL A 89 -5.65 1.75 4.06
CA VAL A 89 -5.66 2.41 5.38
C VAL A 89 -4.89 3.71 5.36
N THR A 90 -5.35 4.67 6.18
CA THR A 90 -4.59 5.86 6.53
C THR A 90 -3.77 5.59 7.77
N TRP A 91 -2.55 6.14 7.84
CA TRP A 91 -1.72 6.07 9.03
C TRP A 91 -1.00 7.37 9.32
N MET A 92 -1.02 7.75 10.58
CA MET A 92 -0.26 8.84 11.14
C MET A 92 0.43 8.34 12.41
N LYS A 93 1.74 8.52 12.50
CA LYS A 93 2.46 8.09 13.68
C LYS A 93 2.08 8.94 14.89
N PRO A 94 1.57 8.33 15.95
CA PRO A 94 1.32 9.04 17.18
C PRO A 94 2.61 9.59 17.80
N ASN A 95 2.50 10.73 18.45
CA ASN A 95 3.62 11.33 19.15
C ASN A 95 3.15 11.91 20.49
N THR A 96 3.88 11.62 21.54
CA THR A 96 3.61 12.14 22.90
C THR A 96 4.25 13.51 23.15
N ASN A 97 5.03 14.04 22.20
CA ASN A 97 5.65 15.35 22.29
C ASN A 97 4.75 16.44 21.68
N ALA A 98 5.11 17.68 21.85
CA ALA A 98 4.38 18.87 21.42
C ALA A 98 4.05 18.98 19.92
N SER A 99 4.18 17.91 19.16
CA SER A 99 3.85 17.85 17.72
C SER A 99 3.52 16.43 17.31
N PHE A 100 2.68 16.26 16.29
CA PHE A 100 2.53 14.97 15.63
C PHE A 100 3.82 14.58 14.92
N GLY A 101 4.11 13.28 14.90
CA GLY A 101 5.35 12.78 14.32
C GLY A 101 5.34 12.87 12.80
N ALA A 102 6.18 13.75 12.24
CA ALA A 102 6.48 13.67 10.81
C ALA A 102 7.61 12.67 10.58
N ASN A 103 7.40 11.69 9.72
CA ASN A 103 8.35 10.62 9.46
C ASN A 103 8.43 10.31 7.96
N PRO A 104 9.55 9.76 7.47
CA PRO A 104 9.61 9.16 6.15
C PRO A 104 8.50 8.11 5.97
N LEU A 105 7.98 7.98 4.75
CA LEU A 105 6.88 7.07 4.45
C LEU A 105 7.19 5.60 4.83
N THR A 106 8.45 5.17 4.63
CA THR A 106 8.92 3.85 5.06
C THR A 106 8.83 3.67 6.58
N LYS A 107 9.09 4.73 7.36
CA LYS A 107 8.98 4.67 8.82
C LYS A 107 7.54 4.70 9.32
N LEU A 108 6.64 5.35 8.58
CA LEU A 108 5.20 5.26 8.85
C LEU A 108 4.69 3.84 8.58
N ALA A 109 5.16 3.20 7.49
CA ALA A 109 4.81 1.81 7.18
C ALA A 109 5.30 0.82 8.24
N GLU A 110 6.57 0.93 8.67
CA GLU A 110 7.13 0.11 9.76
C GLU A 110 6.36 0.32 11.08
N ASP A 111 5.97 1.56 11.36
CA ASP A 111 5.22 1.90 12.56
C ASP A 111 3.79 1.31 12.53
N TYR A 112 3.14 1.34 11.36
CA TYR A 112 1.85 0.66 11.15
C TYR A 112 1.96 -0.84 11.47
N GLU A 113 2.92 -1.53 10.89
CA GLU A 113 3.13 -2.98 11.11
C GLU A 113 3.41 -3.33 12.57
N LYS A 114 4.18 -2.47 13.24
CA LYS A 114 4.47 -2.64 14.67
C LYS A 114 3.20 -2.55 15.53
N ASN A 115 2.27 -1.64 15.19
CA ASN A 115 1.04 -1.43 15.94
C ASN A 115 -0.10 -2.36 15.50
N HIS A 116 0.05 -3.05 14.35
CA HIS A 116 -0.94 -3.99 13.81
C HIS A 116 -0.31 -5.35 13.54
N PRO A 117 0.02 -6.13 14.59
CA PRO A 117 0.56 -7.48 14.41
C PRO A 117 -0.35 -8.33 13.51
N GLY A 118 0.24 -9.04 12.55
CA GLY A 118 -0.51 -9.84 11.57
C GLY A 118 -0.97 -9.09 10.34
N TRP A 119 -0.56 -7.83 10.18
CA TRP A 119 -0.70 -7.06 8.96
C TRP A 119 0.67 -6.65 8.41
N ILE A 120 0.80 -6.61 7.09
CA ILE A 120 1.98 -6.09 6.40
C ILE A 120 1.58 -5.01 5.42
N VAL A 121 2.39 -3.97 5.34
CA VAL A 121 2.27 -2.93 4.33
C VAL A 121 2.94 -3.42 3.05
N VAL A 122 2.23 -3.38 1.92
CA VAL A 122 2.78 -3.79 0.61
C VAL A 122 3.21 -2.59 -0.20
N SER A 123 2.39 -1.55 -0.23
CA SER A 123 2.73 -0.30 -0.90
C SER A 123 2.09 0.89 -0.20
N GLY A 124 2.55 2.08 -0.52
CA GLY A 124 1.96 3.29 0.03
C GLY A 124 2.43 4.55 -0.66
N VAL A 125 1.65 5.61 -0.48
CA VAL A 125 1.96 6.96 -0.92
C VAL A 125 1.78 7.95 0.22
N ASN A 126 2.40 9.14 0.11
CA ASN A 126 2.06 10.23 1.01
C ASN A 126 0.58 10.56 0.92
N ALA A 127 -0.02 10.86 2.06
CA ALA A 127 -1.40 11.30 2.10
C ALA A 127 -1.49 12.84 2.15
N ASP A 128 -2.19 13.33 3.12
CA ASP A 128 -2.63 14.70 3.21
C ASP A 128 -1.54 15.74 3.49
N GLN A 129 -1.85 17.00 3.24
CA GLN A 129 -1.04 18.13 3.65
C GLN A 129 -1.14 18.34 5.16
N TRP A 130 -0.05 18.76 5.78
CA TRP A 130 0.02 18.99 7.22
C TRP A 130 0.55 20.37 7.57
N TYR A 131 0.20 20.82 8.78
CA TYR A 131 0.68 22.08 9.33
C TYR A 131 2.15 21.95 9.78
N TYR A 132 3.05 22.70 9.16
CA TYR A 132 4.48 22.68 9.45
C TYR A 132 4.96 23.88 10.28
N GLY A 133 4.03 24.74 10.74
CA GLY A 133 4.33 25.85 11.65
C GLY A 133 4.71 25.39 13.06
N THR A 134 4.92 26.33 13.94
CA THR A 134 5.08 26.05 15.38
C THR A 134 3.72 25.88 16.04
N ASN A 135 3.67 25.10 17.13
CA ASN A 135 2.47 25.01 17.94
C ASN A 135 1.99 26.40 18.36
N CYS A 136 0.72 26.70 18.12
CA CYS A 136 0.15 27.99 18.47
C CYS A 136 -1.36 27.89 18.72
N PHE A 137 -1.86 28.76 19.57
CA PHE A 137 -3.30 28.95 19.76
C PHE A 137 -3.79 30.08 18.87
N ASP A 138 -4.85 29.85 18.10
CA ASP A 138 -5.58 30.89 17.37
C ASP A 138 -6.76 31.37 18.20
N PRO A 139 -6.68 32.54 18.83
CA PRO A 139 -7.76 33.05 19.69
C PRO A 139 -9.02 33.42 18.90
N LYS A 140 -8.92 33.65 17.59
CA LYS A 140 -10.07 34.01 16.74
C LYS A 140 -10.91 32.79 16.37
N GLY A 141 -10.24 31.68 16.05
CA GLY A 141 -10.89 30.41 15.73
C GLY A 141 -11.19 29.55 16.96
N GLY A 142 -10.51 29.76 18.06
CA GLY A 142 -10.62 28.94 19.27
C GLY A 142 -9.88 27.61 19.14
N TYR A 143 -8.95 27.50 18.17
CA TYR A 143 -8.21 26.29 17.88
C TYR A 143 -6.78 26.34 18.39
N PHE A 144 -6.24 25.17 18.68
CA PHE A 144 -4.82 24.99 18.90
C PHE A 144 -4.23 24.23 17.71
N TYR A 145 -3.27 24.85 17.04
CA TYR A 145 -2.55 24.23 15.92
C TYR A 145 -1.35 23.46 16.46
N TYR A 146 -1.32 22.17 16.19
CA TYR A 146 -0.17 21.34 16.48
C TYR A 146 0.70 21.17 15.23
N LYS A 147 1.99 21.28 15.41
CA LYS A 147 2.94 20.99 14.34
C LYS A 147 2.68 19.58 13.81
N ASN A 148 2.68 19.44 12.50
CA ASN A 148 2.42 18.22 11.73
C ASN A 148 0.98 17.67 11.81
N GLN A 149 0.03 18.40 12.36
CA GLN A 149 -1.38 18.00 12.22
C GLN A 149 -1.85 18.07 10.77
N SER A 150 -2.79 17.21 10.37
CA SER A 150 -3.44 17.27 9.06
C SER A 150 -4.28 18.54 8.90
N TYR A 151 -4.34 19.08 7.68
CA TYR A 151 -5.24 20.18 7.34
C TYR A 151 -6.65 19.73 6.98
N TYR A 152 -6.85 18.44 6.77
CA TYR A 152 -8.11 17.88 6.29
C TYR A 152 -8.59 16.76 7.22
N PRO A 153 -9.83 16.31 7.06
CA PRO A 153 -10.34 15.19 7.84
C PRO A 153 -9.42 13.97 7.76
N LEU A 154 -9.09 13.44 8.91
CA LEU A 154 -8.24 12.26 9.05
C LEU A 154 -8.79 11.35 10.14
N THR A 155 -9.12 10.12 9.77
CA THR A 155 -9.45 9.05 10.70
C THR A 155 -8.43 7.95 10.56
N VAL A 156 -7.90 7.49 11.67
CA VAL A 156 -6.93 6.41 11.79
C VAL A 156 -7.47 5.40 12.79
N ASP A 157 -7.53 4.13 12.41
CA ASP A 157 -8.10 3.04 13.24
C ASP A 157 -9.49 3.36 13.81
N GLY A 158 -10.33 4.02 12.99
CA GLY A 158 -11.65 4.45 13.42
C GLY A 158 -11.67 5.62 14.40
N GLN A 159 -10.52 6.17 14.75
CA GLN A 159 -10.41 7.37 15.58
C GLN A 159 -10.31 8.62 14.70
N ASN A 160 -11.26 9.53 14.86
CA ASN A 160 -11.24 10.82 14.19
C ASN A 160 -10.17 11.71 14.82
N LEU A 161 -9.04 11.90 14.14
CA LEU A 161 -7.95 12.75 14.63
C LEU A 161 -8.21 14.22 14.28
N PHE A 162 -8.61 14.47 13.04
CA PHE A 162 -8.88 15.80 12.52
C PHE A 162 -10.16 15.75 11.71
N THR A 163 -11.07 16.66 11.99
CA THR A 163 -12.39 16.71 11.35
C THR A 163 -12.65 18.03 10.65
N ILE A 164 -11.92 19.07 11.01
CA ILE A 164 -12.05 20.44 10.49
C ILE A 164 -10.71 20.88 9.92
N ASN A 165 -10.75 21.53 8.76
CA ASN A 165 -9.59 22.26 8.29
C ASN A 165 -9.38 23.50 9.15
N PRO A 166 -8.32 23.58 9.97
CA PRO A 166 -8.07 24.72 10.84
C PRO A 166 -7.80 26.04 10.09
N LEU A 167 -7.49 25.99 8.80
CA LEU A 167 -7.29 27.19 7.97
C LEU A 167 -8.58 27.71 7.33
N GLY A 168 -9.76 27.19 7.72
CA GLY A 168 -11.06 27.71 7.32
C GLY A 168 -11.51 27.40 5.89
N SER A 169 -10.80 26.54 5.17
CA SER A 169 -11.34 25.92 3.96
C SER A 169 -12.17 24.69 4.35
N SER A 170 -13.30 24.50 3.72
CA SER A 170 -14.12 23.28 3.93
C SER A 170 -13.26 22.06 3.63
N GLY A 171 -12.80 21.37 4.65
CA GLY A 171 -12.00 20.18 4.51
C GLY A 171 -12.85 19.08 3.86
N ASN A 172 -12.37 18.54 2.77
CA ASN A 172 -13.00 17.41 2.11
C ASN A 172 -12.26 16.13 2.50
N GLY A 173 -13.00 15.08 2.81
CA GLY A 173 -12.45 13.77 3.13
C GLY A 173 -13.21 12.66 2.42
N VAL A 174 -12.58 11.51 2.35
CA VAL A 174 -13.13 10.27 1.81
C VAL A 174 -13.03 9.19 2.86
N ALA A 175 -14.17 8.63 3.23
CA ALA A 175 -14.25 7.42 4.02
C ALA A 175 -13.88 6.22 3.16
N ILE A 176 -12.95 5.42 3.65
CA ILE A 176 -12.46 4.19 3.01
C ILE A 176 -13.15 3.03 3.72
N THR A 177 -14.05 2.35 3.02
CA THR A 177 -14.92 1.33 3.63
C THR A 177 -14.29 -0.06 3.65
N ASN A 178 -13.31 -0.30 2.77
CA ASN A 178 -12.74 -1.61 2.49
C ASN A 178 -13.80 -2.67 2.10
N ASP A 179 -14.92 -2.20 1.53
CA ASP A 179 -15.97 -3.02 0.92
C ASP A 179 -15.95 -2.78 -0.59
N SER A 180 -15.60 -3.80 -1.36
CA SER A 180 -15.47 -3.70 -2.82
C SER A 180 -16.77 -3.36 -3.55
N SER A 181 -17.93 -3.52 -2.91
CA SER A 181 -19.22 -3.12 -3.48
C SER A 181 -19.53 -1.63 -3.29
N ASN A 182 -18.92 -0.99 -2.29
CA ASN A 182 -19.04 0.43 -2.00
C ASN A 182 -17.76 0.96 -1.38
N PRO A 183 -16.66 0.99 -2.14
CA PRO A 183 -15.31 1.14 -1.58
C PRO A 183 -15.03 2.50 -0.93
N ILE A 184 -15.71 3.55 -1.34
CA ILE A 184 -15.52 4.90 -0.81
C ILE A 184 -16.84 5.62 -0.58
N ALA A 185 -16.85 6.54 0.36
CA ALA A 185 -17.94 7.50 0.55
C ALA A 185 -17.37 8.90 0.80
N ASP A 186 -17.86 9.90 0.08
CA ASP A 186 -17.49 11.28 0.33
C ASP A 186 -17.92 11.69 1.73
N VAL A 187 -16.98 12.24 2.50
CA VAL A 187 -17.22 12.85 3.80
C VAL A 187 -16.99 14.34 3.64
N TYR A 188 -18.05 15.08 3.54
CA TYR A 188 -17.95 16.54 3.43
C TYR A 188 -17.59 17.14 4.77
N GLY A 189 -16.61 18.03 4.77
CA GLY A 189 -15.89 18.55 5.91
C GLY A 189 -16.64 19.45 6.87
N SER A 190 -17.93 19.40 6.95
CA SER A 190 -18.62 19.99 8.10
C SER A 190 -18.78 18.91 9.16
N VAL A 191 -18.03 19.06 10.22
CA VAL A 191 -18.30 18.33 11.44
C VAL A 191 -19.58 18.89 12.04
N SER A 192 -20.55 18.04 12.28
CA SER A 192 -21.60 18.37 13.22
C SER A 192 -21.09 18.08 14.63
N ILE A 193 -21.21 19.08 15.49
CA ILE A 193 -20.94 18.90 16.91
C ILE A 193 -22.30 18.80 17.58
N GLU A 194 -22.52 17.71 18.28
CA GLU A 194 -23.79 17.42 18.93
C GLU A 194 -23.66 17.52 20.44
N LEU A 195 -24.61 18.23 21.05
CA LEU A 195 -24.88 18.16 22.48
C LEU A 195 -26.04 17.19 22.68
N GLN A 196 -25.76 16.04 23.25
CA GLN A 196 -26.73 15.02 23.60
C GLN A 196 -27.06 15.14 25.10
N ILE A 197 -28.34 15.11 25.43
CA ILE A 197 -28.84 15.25 26.80
C ILE A 197 -29.53 13.96 27.21
N TYR A 198 -29.20 13.47 28.38
CA TYR A 198 -29.68 12.20 28.92
C TYR A 198 -30.44 12.39 30.23
N ASP A 199 -31.41 11.52 30.49
CA ASP A 199 -32.11 11.44 31.77
C ASP A 199 -31.29 10.66 32.81
N GLU A 200 -31.85 10.53 34.01
CA GLU A 200 -31.26 9.78 35.11
C GLU A 200 -31.10 8.26 34.85
N ASN A 201 -31.84 7.73 33.88
CA ASN A 201 -31.82 6.33 33.47
C ASN A 201 -30.96 6.10 32.22
N ASP A 202 -30.13 7.07 31.83
CA ASP A 202 -29.28 7.03 30.64
C ASP A 202 -30.03 6.93 29.30
N ASN A 203 -31.29 7.37 29.24
CA ASN A 203 -32.00 7.49 27.98
C ASN A 203 -31.73 8.84 27.34
N LEU A 204 -31.45 8.85 26.03
CA LEU A 204 -31.28 10.07 25.24
C LEU A 204 -32.61 10.85 25.19
N VAL A 205 -32.62 12.04 25.79
CA VAL A 205 -33.79 12.92 25.85
C VAL A 205 -33.84 13.85 24.63
N LYS A 206 -32.67 14.44 24.28
CA LYS A 206 -32.60 15.42 23.20
C LYS A 206 -31.19 15.57 22.66
N THR A 207 -31.10 15.96 21.39
CA THR A 207 -29.86 16.35 20.71
C THR A 207 -29.98 17.76 20.16
N PHE A 208 -28.93 18.56 20.30
CA PHE A 208 -28.81 19.89 19.76
C PHE A 208 -27.47 20.07 19.06
N ASN A 209 -27.42 20.96 18.06
CA ASN A 209 -26.16 21.32 17.42
C ASN A 209 -25.36 22.27 18.29
N VAL A 210 -24.05 22.07 18.31
CA VAL A 210 -23.06 22.96 18.91
C VAL A 210 -22.38 23.75 17.78
N ALA A 211 -22.35 25.07 17.91
CA ALA A 211 -21.86 25.97 16.87
C ALA A 211 -20.32 26.11 16.87
N GLY A 212 -19.63 25.49 17.80
CA GLY A 212 -18.17 25.49 17.90
C GLY A 212 -17.63 25.45 19.31
N TYR A 213 -16.32 25.57 19.41
CA TYR A 213 -15.57 25.49 20.66
C TYR A 213 -14.92 26.83 21.02
N ASN A 214 -14.74 27.05 22.31
CA ASN A 214 -13.92 28.12 22.89
C ASN A 214 -14.25 29.51 22.34
N LYS A 215 -15.52 29.77 22.08
CA LYS A 215 -16.05 31.03 21.59
C LYS A 215 -17.41 31.31 22.20
N THR A 216 -17.73 32.60 22.40
CA THR A 216 -19.05 33.01 22.85
C THR A 216 -20.10 32.72 21.78
N PRO A 217 -21.26 32.12 22.12
CA PRO A 217 -22.31 31.82 21.16
C PRO A 217 -23.01 33.12 20.69
N SER A 218 -23.33 33.16 19.41
CA SER A 218 -24.29 34.14 18.89
C SER A 218 -25.72 33.80 19.31
N ALA A 219 -26.65 34.75 19.13
CA ALA A 219 -28.06 34.49 19.45
C ALA A 219 -28.58 33.19 18.80
N GLY A 220 -29.21 32.36 19.60
CA GLY A 220 -29.73 31.04 19.17
C GLY A 220 -28.68 29.95 18.95
N GLN A 221 -27.45 30.17 19.40
CA GLN A 221 -26.37 29.20 19.29
C GLN A 221 -25.97 28.64 20.66
N THR A 222 -25.35 27.45 20.61
CA THR A 222 -24.70 26.78 21.74
C THR A 222 -23.26 26.54 21.40
N THR A 223 -22.34 26.73 22.33
CA THR A 223 -20.90 26.50 22.20
C THR A 223 -20.38 25.73 23.39
N VAL A 224 -19.18 25.15 23.27
CA VAL A 224 -18.51 24.41 24.33
C VAL A 224 -17.17 25.05 24.63
N TRP A 225 -16.88 25.22 25.90
CA TRP A 225 -15.62 25.71 26.42
C TRP A 225 -14.85 24.52 27.04
N SER A 226 -13.60 24.37 26.65
CA SER A 226 -12.70 23.36 27.21
C SER A 226 -11.28 23.90 27.32
N GLY A 227 -10.41 23.23 28.04
CA GLY A 227 -8.98 23.48 28.00
C GLY A 227 -8.37 23.01 26.68
N TYR A 228 -7.07 23.01 26.62
CA TYR A 228 -6.31 22.52 25.46
C TYR A 228 -5.03 21.84 25.93
N PHE A 229 -4.41 21.03 25.07
CA PHE A 229 -3.16 20.37 25.42
C PHE A 229 -1.98 21.33 25.41
N SER A 230 -1.03 21.06 26.30
CA SER A 230 0.21 21.82 26.37
C SER A 230 0.94 21.81 25.03
N PRO A 231 1.47 22.95 24.55
CA PRO A 231 2.30 22.98 23.36
C PRO A 231 3.62 22.20 23.51
N GLN A 232 4.02 21.84 24.72
CA GLN A 232 5.23 21.06 25.00
C GLN A 232 4.95 19.55 25.10
N VAL A 233 3.78 19.18 25.60
CA VAL A 233 3.39 17.79 25.81
C VAL A 233 1.90 17.62 25.49
N LEU A 234 1.57 16.81 24.50
CA LEU A 234 0.19 16.65 24.04
C LEU A 234 -0.74 16.01 25.07
N ASP A 235 -0.21 15.26 26.02
CA ASP A 235 -0.96 14.61 27.10
C ASP A 235 -1.15 15.50 28.34
N GLN A 236 -0.60 16.71 28.30
CA GLN A 236 -0.72 17.65 29.36
C GLN A 236 -1.83 18.66 29.08
N PHE A 237 -2.91 18.59 29.83
CA PHE A 237 -3.99 19.56 29.77
C PHE A 237 -3.54 20.90 30.32
N VAL A 238 -3.94 21.98 29.65
CA VAL A 238 -3.74 23.36 30.11
C VAL A 238 -5.09 23.95 30.51
N ASP A 239 -5.18 24.46 31.75
CA ASP A 239 -6.37 25.07 32.28
C ASP A 239 -6.81 26.26 31.40
N ARG A 240 -8.09 26.34 31.20
CA ARG A 240 -8.69 27.54 30.54
C ARG A 240 -9.18 28.51 31.59
N GLU A 241 -8.39 29.52 31.79
CA GLU A 241 -8.69 30.55 32.77
C GLU A 241 -9.69 31.59 32.25
N ASN A 242 -10.43 32.19 33.21
CA ASN A 242 -11.27 33.38 33.00
C ASN A 242 -12.31 33.24 31.88
N VAL A 243 -12.92 32.07 31.73
CA VAL A 243 -14.11 31.96 30.88
C VAL A 243 -15.27 32.65 31.56
N SER A 244 -15.81 33.67 30.90
CA SER A 244 -16.94 34.45 31.42
C SER A 244 -18.07 34.54 30.41
N SER A 245 -19.30 34.53 30.88
CA SER A 245 -20.49 34.51 30.05
C SER A 245 -21.62 35.32 30.71
N THR A 246 -22.38 36.02 29.90
CA THR A 246 -23.68 36.61 30.28
C THR A 246 -24.85 35.64 30.06
N ASN A 247 -24.62 34.50 29.46
CA ASN A 247 -25.63 33.46 29.19
C ASN A 247 -25.68 32.38 30.27
N GLY A 248 -24.68 32.37 31.18
CA GLY A 248 -24.40 31.26 32.10
C GLY A 248 -23.56 30.17 31.45
N LEU A 249 -22.62 29.66 32.22
CA LEU A 249 -21.74 28.53 31.88
C LEU A 249 -22.20 27.30 32.65
N TYR A 250 -22.71 26.31 31.95
CA TYR A 250 -23.08 25.01 32.51
C TYR A 250 -21.81 24.15 32.62
N VAL A 251 -21.22 24.13 33.82
CA VAL A 251 -19.95 23.43 34.07
C VAL A 251 -20.22 21.93 34.20
N VAL A 252 -19.54 21.15 33.40
CA VAL A 252 -19.65 19.69 33.39
C VAL A 252 -18.42 19.08 34.02
N GLU A 253 -18.63 18.22 35.01
CA GLU A 253 -17.59 17.33 35.52
C GLU A 253 -17.61 16.06 34.69
N GLU A 254 -16.47 15.74 34.09
CA GLU A 254 -16.37 14.57 33.24
C GLU A 254 -16.39 13.28 34.06
N SER A 255 -17.22 12.34 33.65
CA SER A 255 -17.32 11.02 34.28
C SER A 255 -16.22 10.05 33.81
N GLU A 256 -15.59 10.34 32.69
CA GLU A 256 -14.47 9.60 32.12
C GLU A 256 -13.51 10.56 31.44
N LEU A 257 -12.23 10.21 31.37
CA LEU A 257 -11.19 11.01 30.71
C LEU A 257 -11.43 11.07 29.18
N ALA A 258 -12.35 11.92 28.79
CA ALA A 258 -12.81 12.03 27.42
C ALA A 258 -11.83 12.73 26.48
N TYR A 259 -10.81 13.42 27.00
CA TYR A 259 -9.82 14.12 26.19
C TYR A 259 -8.79 13.20 25.54
N MET A 260 -8.66 11.95 26.01
CA MET A 260 -7.50 11.14 25.69
C MET A 260 -7.81 9.77 25.11
N ASN A 261 -9.01 9.33 25.24
CA ASN A 261 -9.42 8.06 24.70
C ASN A 261 -10.85 8.20 24.24
N ASN A 262 -11.05 8.37 22.97
CA ASN A 262 -12.19 7.70 22.42
C ASN A 262 -11.95 6.24 22.80
N THR A 263 -12.61 5.76 23.85
CA THR A 263 -12.58 4.38 24.31
C THR A 263 -13.25 3.48 23.27
N ARG A 264 -12.67 3.44 22.08
CA ARG A 264 -12.82 2.30 21.21
C ARG A 264 -11.68 1.41 21.62
N ASP A 265 -11.98 0.18 21.97
CA ASP A 265 -11.01 -0.85 22.39
C ASP A 265 -9.98 -1.07 21.29
N TYR A 266 -8.95 -0.24 21.23
CA TYR A 266 -7.78 -0.46 20.41
C TYR A 266 -6.79 -1.28 21.22
N VAL A 267 -6.94 -2.57 21.10
CA VAL A 267 -6.02 -3.54 21.70
C VAL A 267 -4.62 -3.27 21.15
N GLY A 268 -3.72 -2.84 22.01
CA GLY A 268 -2.30 -2.67 21.69
C GLY A 268 -1.86 -1.28 21.25
N TYR A 269 -2.70 -0.28 21.33
CA TYR A 269 -2.35 1.08 20.96
C TYR A 269 -1.81 1.85 22.18
N GLU A 270 -0.50 1.79 22.41
CA GLU A 270 0.21 2.64 23.39
C GLU A 270 0.34 4.08 22.92
N CYS A 271 -0.63 4.61 22.22
CA CYS A 271 -0.48 5.95 21.75
C CYS A 271 -1.45 6.89 22.43
N GLY A 272 -0.88 7.88 23.01
CA GLY A 272 -1.57 9.11 23.21
C GLY A 272 -1.82 9.81 21.88
N ILE A 273 -2.71 9.32 21.03
CA ILE A 273 -3.34 10.18 20.04
C ILE A 273 -4.40 10.95 20.79
N TYR A 274 -4.20 12.22 20.86
CA TYR A 274 -5.03 13.11 21.62
C TYR A 274 -5.98 13.81 20.70
N ASN A 275 -7.21 13.93 21.14
CA ASN A 275 -8.15 14.84 20.55
C ASN A 275 -7.58 16.26 20.62
N PRO A 276 -7.08 16.84 19.52
CA PRO A 276 -6.91 18.27 19.47
C PRO A 276 -8.28 18.92 19.71
N VAL A 277 -8.28 20.18 20.04
CA VAL A 277 -9.50 20.92 20.38
C VAL A 277 -10.60 20.84 19.32
N ASP A 278 -10.24 20.54 18.10
CA ASP A 278 -11.16 20.37 16.96
C ASP A 278 -11.78 18.97 16.84
N SER A 279 -11.38 18.02 17.68
CA SER A 279 -11.91 16.64 17.74
C SER A 279 -12.41 16.30 19.14
N PHE A 280 -12.94 17.26 19.85
CA PHE A 280 -13.36 17.08 21.24
C PHE A 280 -14.55 16.13 21.37
N TYR A 281 -14.42 15.21 22.31
CA TYR A 281 -15.49 14.40 22.84
C TYR A 281 -15.50 14.57 24.37
N GLY A 282 -16.64 14.89 24.96
CA GLY A 282 -16.78 15.05 26.39
C GLY A 282 -18.10 14.47 26.88
N ARG A 283 -18.08 13.80 28.02
CA ARG A 283 -19.29 13.32 28.67
C ARG A 283 -19.19 13.54 30.18
N GLY A 284 -20.29 13.82 30.81
CA GLY A 284 -20.31 14.02 32.24
C GLY A 284 -21.65 14.53 32.73
N THR A 285 -21.64 15.08 33.94
CA THR A 285 -22.82 15.63 34.59
C THR A 285 -22.61 17.13 34.87
N ILE A 286 -23.59 17.95 34.59
CA ILE A 286 -23.55 19.39 34.93
C ILE A 286 -23.51 19.52 36.44
N SER A 287 -22.40 20.06 36.96
CA SER A 287 -22.16 20.22 38.39
C SER A 287 -22.58 21.60 38.91
N ALA A 288 -22.56 22.62 38.05
CA ALA A 288 -22.90 24.01 38.44
C ALA A 288 -23.26 24.88 37.23
N VAL A 289 -23.95 25.95 37.46
CA VAL A 289 -24.13 27.07 36.51
C VAL A 289 -23.42 28.28 37.06
N LYS A 290 -22.48 28.87 36.30
CA LYS A 290 -21.62 30.00 36.73
C LYS A 290 -21.53 31.06 35.65
N ASP A 291 -21.27 32.31 36.06
CA ASP A 291 -20.99 33.38 35.11
C ASP A 291 -19.50 33.53 34.79
N ASN A 292 -18.65 32.91 35.59
CA ASN A 292 -17.19 32.90 35.41
C ASN A 292 -16.61 31.60 35.95
N VAL A 293 -15.66 30.97 35.20
CA VAL A 293 -15.04 29.74 35.60
C VAL A 293 -13.61 29.61 35.04
N THR A 294 -12.74 28.97 35.78
CA THR A 294 -11.52 28.36 35.27
C THR A 294 -11.80 26.86 35.08
N LEU A 295 -11.68 26.38 33.83
CA LEU A 295 -11.87 24.96 33.52
C LEU A 295 -10.55 24.23 33.69
N THR A 296 -10.55 23.24 34.55
CA THR A 296 -9.41 22.38 34.80
C THR A 296 -9.55 21.02 34.09
N LYS A 297 -8.53 20.18 34.16
CA LYS A 297 -8.60 18.82 33.61
C LYS A 297 -9.79 18.06 34.19
N GLY A 298 -10.57 17.44 33.32
CA GLY A 298 -11.80 16.76 33.69
C GLY A 298 -13.04 17.67 33.71
N GLN A 299 -12.92 18.90 33.21
CA GLN A 299 -14.03 19.83 33.12
C GLN A 299 -14.16 20.43 31.71
N PHE A 300 -15.40 20.64 31.31
CA PHE A 300 -15.76 21.55 30.22
C PHE A 300 -17.01 22.34 30.57
N ALA A 301 -17.35 23.34 29.80
CA ALA A 301 -18.56 24.08 30.02
C ALA A 301 -19.37 24.25 28.74
N ILE A 302 -20.68 24.21 28.85
CA ILE A 302 -21.62 24.51 27.78
C ILE A 302 -22.09 25.94 27.99
N GLU A 303 -22.02 26.77 26.95
CA GLU A 303 -22.62 28.09 26.92
C GLU A 303 -23.68 28.15 25.82
N THR A 304 -24.87 28.63 26.14
CA THR A 304 -25.94 28.71 25.16
C THR A 304 -26.72 30.01 25.23
N ALA A 305 -26.89 30.65 24.07
CA ALA A 305 -27.78 31.76 23.83
C ALA A 305 -29.12 31.33 23.21
N ASP A 306 -29.40 30.00 23.22
CA ASP A 306 -30.68 29.42 22.75
C ASP A 306 -31.57 28.99 23.92
N GLU A 307 -32.66 29.72 24.11
CA GLU A 307 -33.65 29.41 25.15
C GLU A 307 -34.29 28.02 25.00
N LYS A 308 -34.26 27.42 23.80
CA LYS A 308 -34.73 26.06 23.60
C LYS A 308 -33.80 25.04 24.22
N VAL A 309 -32.48 25.28 24.17
CA VAL A 309 -31.45 24.45 24.76
C VAL A 309 -31.42 24.61 26.28
N LYS A 310 -31.49 25.84 26.78
CA LYS A 310 -31.50 26.16 28.23
C LYS A 310 -32.52 25.35 29.02
N LYS A 311 -33.69 25.07 28.42
CA LYS A 311 -34.77 24.30 29.07
C LYS A 311 -34.36 22.87 29.48
N TYR A 312 -33.33 22.33 28.87
CA TYR A 312 -32.86 20.97 29.09
C TYR A 312 -31.56 20.94 29.92
N LEU A 313 -30.93 22.09 30.17
CA LEU A 313 -29.70 22.18 30.92
C LEU A 313 -29.99 22.60 32.37
N GLY A 314 -29.28 21.98 33.30
CA GLY A 314 -29.38 22.27 34.73
C GLY A 314 -28.43 21.35 35.51
N GLU A 315 -28.26 21.64 36.80
CA GLU A 315 -27.46 20.76 37.67
C GLU A 315 -27.98 19.32 37.66
N ASN A 316 -27.09 18.35 37.70
CA ASN A 316 -27.32 16.92 37.66
C ASN A 316 -27.81 16.37 36.29
N VAL A 317 -27.88 17.18 35.25
CA VAL A 317 -28.18 16.72 33.90
C VAL A 317 -26.92 16.05 33.29
N LYS A 318 -27.08 14.84 32.77
CA LYS A 318 -26.04 14.13 32.03
C LYS A 318 -25.96 14.61 30.59
N VAL A 319 -24.79 14.87 30.11
CA VAL A 319 -24.54 15.38 28.75
C VAL A 319 -23.38 14.65 28.08
N ILE A 320 -23.46 14.55 26.75
CA ILE A 320 -22.36 14.13 25.88
C ILE A 320 -22.18 15.18 24.81
N ILE A 321 -20.95 15.59 24.57
CA ILE A 321 -20.55 16.39 23.40
C ILE A 321 -19.82 15.45 22.46
N GLU A 322 -20.33 15.28 21.26
CA GLU A 322 -19.76 14.38 20.27
C GLU A 322 -19.59 15.07 18.93
N GLN A 323 -18.45 14.91 18.33
CA GLN A 323 -18.21 15.30 16.95
C GLN A 323 -18.51 14.18 16.00
N GLN A 324 -19.16 14.53 14.90
CA GLN A 324 -19.46 13.54 13.86
C GLN A 324 -19.17 14.13 12.48
N TYR A 325 -18.70 13.31 11.57
CA TYR A 325 -18.69 13.68 10.17
C TYR A 325 -20.12 13.91 9.66
N ALA A 326 -20.29 14.89 8.77
CA ALA A 326 -21.60 15.18 8.17
C ALA A 326 -22.20 13.96 7.46
N THR A 327 -21.37 13.05 6.98
CA THR A 327 -21.76 11.77 6.42
C THR A 327 -21.63 10.69 7.49
N PRO A 328 -22.74 10.05 7.92
CA PRO A 328 -22.73 9.05 9.01
C PRO A 328 -21.79 7.88 8.78
N ILE A 329 -21.51 7.52 7.51
CA ILE A 329 -20.60 6.42 7.18
C ILE A 329 -19.17 6.72 7.63
N GLY A 330 -18.74 7.99 7.60
CA GLY A 330 -17.41 8.39 8.04
C GLY A 330 -17.12 8.06 9.50
N ASN A 331 -18.14 7.99 10.34
CA ASN A 331 -18.03 7.63 11.76
C ASN A 331 -17.93 6.12 12.00
N LYS A 332 -18.06 5.30 10.94
CA LYS A 332 -18.13 3.83 11.03
C LYS A 332 -16.96 3.14 10.35
N VAL A 333 -16.05 3.88 9.77
CA VAL A 333 -14.91 3.34 9.04
C VAL A 333 -13.61 3.50 9.83
N GLU A 334 -12.66 2.63 9.53
CA GLU A 334 -11.32 2.68 10.16
C GLU A 334 -10.49 3.85 9.63
N SER A 335 -10.74 4.28 8.38
CA SER A 335 -9.91 5.28 7.71
C SER A 335 -10.76 6.33 6.99
N VAL A 336 -10.40 7.59 7.20
CA VAL A 336 -10.82 8.74 6.38
C VAL A 336 -9.56 9.46 5.94
N SER A 337 -9.41 9.71 4.65
CA SER A 337 -8.30 10.48 4.10
C SER A 337 -8.81 11.82 3.56
N GLY A 338 -8.14 12.89 3.94
CA GLY A 338 -8.36 14.19 3.35
C GLY A 338 -7.82 14.29 1.92
N TYR A 339 -8.29 15.28 1.16
CA TYR A 339 -7.80 15.53 -0.19
C TYR A 339 -7.92 17.00 -0.59
N HIS A 340 -7.04 17.44 -1.48
CA HIS A 340 -7.05 18.80 -2.02
C HIS A 340 -8.10 19.01 -3.09
N THR A 341 -8.22 18.01 -3.99
CA THR A 341 -9.01 18.18 -5.21
C THR A 341 -9.50 16.85 -5.74
N VAL A 342 -10.65 16.86 -6.37
CA VAL A 342 -11.18 15.73 -7.16
C VAL A 342 -10.65 15.85 -8.58
N GLN A 343 -10.00 14.79 -9.09
CA GLN A 343 -9.51 14.72 -10.47
C GLN A 343 -10.52 14.03 -11.40
N VAL A 344 -11.10 12.94 -10.91
CA VAL A 344 -12.14 12.17 -11.60
C VAL A 344 -13.24 11.87 -10.61
N LYS A 345 -14.49 12.01 -11.01
CA LYS A 345 -15.65 11.61 -10.20
C LYS A 345 -16.65 10.85 -11.04
N ASN A 346 -16.90 9.59 -10.68
CA ASN A 346 -17.83 8.69 -11.37
C ASN A 346 -17.56 8.64 -12.90
N GLY A 347 -16.30 8.44 -13.27
CA GLY A 347 -15.85 8.41 -14.68
C GLY A 347 -15.79 9.77 -15.37
N VAL A 348 -16.16 10.87 -14.68
CA VAL A 348 -16.13 12.22 -15.26
C VAL A 348 -14.88 12.97 -14.80
N TYR A 349 -14.01 13.30 -15.75
CA TYR A 349 -12.81 14.09 -15.51
C TYR A 349 -13.18 15.53 -15.18
N GLN A 350 -12.67 16.01 -14.05
CA GLN A 350 -12.99 17.35 -13.59
C GLN A 350 -12.05 18.37 -14.24
N SER A 351 -12.62 19.45 -14.79
CA SER A 351 -11.84 20.62 -15.16
C SER A 351 -11.54 21.42 -13.89
N SER A 352 -10.27 21.60 -13.55
CA SER A 352 -9.95 22.35 -12.37
C SER A 352 -9.28 23.67 -12.68
N THR A 353 -9.85 24.75 -12.14
CA THR A 353 -9.24 26.07 -12.04
C THR A 353 -8.51 26.27 -10.72
N ALA A 354 -8.50 25.26 -9.84
CA ALA A 354 -7.83 25.35 -8.54
C ALA A 354 -6.32 25.55 -8.71
N PRO A 355 -5.67 26.39 -7.88
CA PRO A 355 -4.25 26.71 -7.97
C PRO A 355 -3.33 25.47 -7.98
N TYR A 356 -3.75 24.41 -7.29
CA TYR A 356 -3.01 23.16 -7.22
C TYR A 356 -3.03 22.33 -8.51
N ASN A 357 -3.94 22.61 -9.44
CA ASN A 357 -4.10 21.86 -10.70
C ASN A 357 -3.49 22.54 -11.91
N THR A 358 -3.20 23.83 -11.84
CA THR A 358 -2.73 24.61 -13.01
C THR A 358 -1.24 24.54 -13.26
N GLY A 359 -0.44 24.08 -12.30
CA GLY A 359 1.02 24.01 -12.41
C GLY A 359 1.53 22.62 -12.75
N THR A 360 2.69 22.56 -13.40
CA THR A 360 3.48 21.34 -13.56
C THR A 360 4.12 21.02 -12.22
N ARG A 361 3.78 19.87 -11.62
CA ARG A 361 4.32 19.44 -10.32
C ARG A 361 4.19 17.94 -10.10
N PRO A 362 5.01 17.34 -9.24
CA PRO A 362 4.78 16.00 -8.73
C PRO A 362 3.40 15.90 -8.06
N ARG A 363 2.72 14.77 -8.24
CA ARG A 363 1.37 14.54 -7.69
C ARG A 363 1.30 13.18 -7.00
N SER A 364 0.54 13.14 -5.92
CA SER A 364 0.13 11.93 -5.22
C SER A 364 -1.40 11.84 -5.25
N MET A 365 -1.92 10.67 -5.54
CA MET A 365 -3.34 10.46 -5.79
C MET A 365 -3.78 9.10 -5.27
N PHE A 366 -5.06 9.00 -4.96
CA PHE A 366 -5.73 7.74 -4.68
C PHE A 366 -7.15 7.75 -5.23
N GLY A 367 -7.74 6.58 -5.37
CA GLY A 367 -9.11 6.48 -5.84
C GLY A 367 -9.55 5.05 -6.05
N ILE A 368 -10.57 4.89 -6.88
CA ILE A 368 -11.10 3.60 -7.28
C ILE A 368 -11.15 3.47 -8.81
N LEU A 369 -10.99 2.23 -9.26
CA LEU A 369 -11.21 1.81 -10.64
C LEU A 369 -12.68 1.44 -10.86
N GLU A 370 -13.06 1.20 -12.11
CA GLU A 370 -14.45 0.81 -12.45
C GLU A 370 -14.91 -0.51 -11.80
N ASP A 371 -13.97 -1.42 -11.51
CA ASP A 371 -14.25 -2.71 -10.85
C ASP A 371 -14.32 -2.64 -9.32
N GLY A 372 -14.20 -1.43 -8.75
CA GLY A 372 -14.18 -1.18 -7.32
C GLY A 372 -12.85 -1.41 -6.63
N SER A 373 -11.79 -1.77 -7.36
CA SER A 373 -10.42 -1.82 -6.82
C SER A 373 -9.94 -0.43 -6.43
N TYR A 374 -9.23 -0.33 -5.31
CA TYR A 374 -8.51 0.89 -4.97
C TYR A 374 -7.25 1.03 -5.80
N PHE A 375 -6.84 2.28 -6.02
CA PHE A 375 -5.51 2.56 -6.55
C PHE A 375 -4.80 3.66 -5.76
N LEU A 376 -3.47 3.60 -5.79
CA LEU A 376 -2.56 4.66 -5.37
C LEU A 376 -1.68 5.02 -6.56
N MET A 377 -1.41 6.31 -6.77
CA MET A 377 -0.61 6.74 -7.91
C MET A 377 0.27 7.94 -7.55
N THR A 378 1.51 7.93 -8.04
CA THR A 378 2.38 9.11 -8.03
C THR A 378 2.86 9.42 -9.44
N THR A 379 3.01 10.72 -9.73
CA THR A 379 3.57 11.21 -11.00
C THR A 379 4.63 12.27 -10.73
N ARG A 380 5.76 12.19 -11.46
CA ARG A 380 6.86 13.18 -11.42
C ARG A 380 7.61 13.21 -12.75
N ASP A 381 8.49 14.18 -12.95
CA ASP A 381 9.45 14.14 -14.06
C ASP A 381 10.52 13.06 -13.83
N VAL A 382 11.00 12.44 -14.89
CA VAL A 382 12.13 11.49 -14.84
C VAL A 382 13.43 12.22 -14.46
N LEU A 383 13.58 13.48 -14.87
CA LEU A 383 14.76 14.28 -14.54
C LEU A 383 14.71 14.76 -13.08
N GLU A 384 15.60 14.26 -12.27
CA GLU A 384 15.72 14.51 -10.82
C GLU A 384 15.90 15.98 -10.41
N THR A 385 16.20 16.85 -11.35
CA THR A 385 16.58 18.25 -11.08
C THR A 385 15.42 19.23 -11.05
N SER A 386 14.21 18.81 -11.41
CA SER A 386 13.07 19.70 -11.53
C SER A 386 11.98 19.40 -10.51
N VAL A 387 11.41 20.46 -9.94
CA VAL A 387 10.11 20.44 -9.24
C VAL A 387 8.98 20.05 -10.21
N GLY A 388 9.34 19.56 -11.39
CA GLY A 388 8.45 19.21 -12.49
C GLY A 388 7.72 17.89 -12.25
N GLY A 389 6.56 17.81 -12.86
CA GLY A 389 5.71 16.62 -12.83
C GLY A 389 4.66 16.78 -13.94
N THR A 390 3.43 16.41 -13.65
CA THR A 390 2.34 16.48 -14.61
C THR A 390 1.47 17.72 -14.43
N VAL A 391 0.99 18.30 -15.53
CA VAL A 391 -0.15 19.22 -15.53
C VAL A 391 -1.46 18.42 -15.45
N HIS A 392 -2.55 19.11 -15.16
CA HIS A 392 -3.86 18.47 -14.95
C HIS A 392 -4.29 17.57 -16.12
N THR A 393 -4.16 18.03 -17.36
CA THR A 393 -4.53 17.25 -18.56
C THR A 393 -3.67 16.02 -18.77
N GLU A 394 -2.36 16.11 -18.49
CA GLU A 394 -1.46 14.96 -18.53
C GLU A 394 -1.84 13.93 -17.46
N THR A 395 -2.17 14.40 -16.26
CA THR A 395 -2.65 13.55 -15.18
C THR A 395 -3.93 12.80 -15.55
N ASN A 396 -4.89 13.51 -16.19
CA ASN A 396 -6.14 12.90 -16.64
C ASN A 396 -5.90 11.83 -17.72
N ALA A 397 -4.96 12.06 -18.65
CA ALA A 397 -4.61 11.06 -19.65
C ALA A 397 -4.05 9.78 -19.03
N ILE A 398 -3.18 9.92 -18.01
CA ILE A 398 -2.62 8.79 -17.26
C ILE A 398 -3.73 8.05 -16.48
N LEU A 399 -4.59 8.79 -15.80
CA LEU A 399 -5.71 8.20 -15.05
C LEU A 399 -6.68 7.45 -15.96
N ASN A 400 -6.93 7.98 -17.16
CA ASN A 400 -7.73 7.29 -18.17
C ASN A 400 -7.09 5.98 -18.65
N TYR A 401 -5.76 5.97 -18.81
CA TYR A 401 -5.02 4.76 -19.20
C TYR A 401 -5.22 3.62 -18.20
N TYR A 402 -5.21 3.95 -16.90
CA TYR A 402 -5.42 2.96 -15.83
C TYR A 402 -6.89 2.69 -15.51
N GLY A 403 -7.85 3.39 -16.13
CA GLY A 403 -9.27 3.17 -15.91
C GLY A 403 -9.80 3.74 -14.59
N ALA A 404 -9.27 4.88 -14.16
CA ALA A 404 -9.73 5.52 -12.92
C ALA A 404 -11.19 5.96 -13.03
N TYR A 405 -12.03 5.48 -12.10
CA TYR A 405 -13.44 5.84 -12.00
C TYR A 405 -13.66 7.05 -11.08
N THR A 406 -12.99 7.06 -9.93
CA THR A 406 -12.96 8.24 -9.04
C THR A 406 -11.54 8.42 -8.52
N CYS A 407 -11.05 9.65 -8.52
CA CYS A 407 -9.68 9.99 -8.14
C CYS A 407 -9.61 11.29 -7.34
N TYR A 408 -8.89 11.25 -6.25
CA TYR A 408 -8.60 12.35 -5.35
C TYR A 408 -7.10 12.63 -5.31
N GLN A 409 -6.74 13.91 -5.27
CA GLN A 409 -5.34 14.34 -5.18
C GLN A 409 -4.98 14.71 -3.75
N HIS A 410 -3.88 14.15 -3.27
CA HIS A 410 -3.22 14.46 -2.02
C HIS A 410 -2.21 15.60 -2.13
N ASP A 411 -1.38 15.78 -1.09
CA ASP A 411 -0.27 16.73 -1.12
C ASP A 411 0.73 16.38 -2.23
N GLY A 412 1.19 17.42 -2.90
CA GLY A 412 2.05 17.34 -4.07
C GLY A 412 3.46 17.89 -3.79
N GLY A 413 4.20 18.12 -4.87
CA GLY A 413 5.54 18.70 -4.80
C GLY A 413 6.53 17.81 -4.07
N GLY A 414 7.31 18.38 -3.14
CA GLY A 414 8.33 17.65 -2.39
C GLY A 414 7.83 16.56 -1.45
N SER A 415 6.52 16.55 -1.16
CA SER A 415 5.91 15.51 -0.34
C SER A 415 5.66 14.21 -1.10
N VAL A 416 5.61 14.26 -2.43
CA VAL A 416 5.31 13.07 -3.25
C VAL A 416 6.36 12.00 -3.01
N THR A 417 5.90 10.90 -2.46
CA THR A 417 6.71 9.72 -2.15
C THR A 417 5.85 8.49 -2.35
N ALA A 418 6.40 7.44 -2.96
CA ALA A 418 5.79 6.13 -3.05
C ALA A 418 6.78 5.06 -2.61
N ILE A 419 6.26 4.06 -1.92
CA ILE A 419 7.02 2.89 -1.48
C ILE A 419 6.36 1.61 -1.96
N TYR A 420 7.17 0.60 -2.20
CA TYR A 420 6.73 -0.76 -2.52
C TYR A 420 7.60 -1.78 -1.79
N ARG A 421 6.98 -2.83 -1.27
CA ARG A 421 7.69 -3.92 -0.60
C ARG A 421 8.39 -4.78 -1.62
N ASN A 422 9.70 -4.89 -1.50
CA ASN A 422 10.49 -5.75 -2.39
C ASN A 422 10.42 -7.23 -1.98
N SER A 423 10.95 -8.09 -2.83
CA SER A 423 10.97 -9.55 -2.62
C SER A 423 11.77 -10.00 -1.39
N THR A 424 12.65 -9.13 -0.86
CA THR A 424 13.43 -9.43 0.36
C THR A 424 12.73 -8.98 1.63
N GLY A 425 11.52 -8.42 1.52
CA GLY A 425 10.69 -7.97 2.65
C GLY A 425 10.95 -6.53 3.10
N GLY A 426 11.92 -5.81 2.51
CA GLY A 426 12.14 -4.40 2.76
C GLY A 426 11.29 -3.50 1.87
N PHE A 427 11.38 -2.17 2.08
CA PHE A 427 10.73 -1.19 1.22
C PHE A 427 11.70 -0.60 0.21
N ALA A 428 11.32 -0.60 -1.06
CA ALA A 428 11.92 0.24 -2.08
C ALA A 428 11.16 1.57 -2.13
N VAL A 429 11.88 2.69 -2.20
CA VAL A 429 11.30 4.00 -2.51
C VAL A 429 11.25 4.11 -4.02
N VAL A 430 10.07 3.98 -4.60
CA VAL A 430 9.86 3.94 -6.05
C VAL A 430 9.49 5.32 -6.63
N SER A 431 9.03 6.25 -5.77
CA SER A 431 8.94 7.67 -6.08
C SER A 431 9.61 8.46 -4.97
N GLU A 432 10.71 9.11 -5.28
CA GLU A 432 11.48 9.92 -4.33
C GLU A 432 10.94 11.36 -4.27
N SER A 433 11.21 12.07 -3.17
CA SER A 433 10.93 13.50 -3.06
C SER A 433 11.64 14.29 -4.17
N CYS A 434 10.98 15.31 -4.69
CA CYS A 434 11.63 16.24 -5.63
C CYS A 434 12.56 17.26 -4.93
N ASP A 435 12.65 17.24 -3.62
CA ASP A 435 13.57 18.09 -2.86
C ASP A 435 15.00 17.62 -3.06
N LYS A 436 15.88 18.51 -3.46
CA LYS A 436 17.27 18.18 -3.80
C LYS A 436 17.98 17.47 -2.66
N GLY A 437 18.47 16.26 -2.92
CA GLY A 437 19.21 15.45 -1.95
C GLY A 437 18.37 14.81 -0.85
N VAL A 438 17.06 14.75 -1.03
CA VAL A 438 16.12 14.14 -0.10
C VAL A 438 15.37 13.00 -0.79
N THR A 439 15.64 11.76 -0.41
CA THR A 439 14.92 10.58 -0.94
C THR A 439 13.47 10.56 -0.45
N GLN A 440 13.26 10.84 0.82
CA GLN A 440 11.94 10.93 1.42
C GLN A 440 11.85 12.14 2.34
N ARG A 441 10.84 12.98 2.13
CA ARG A 441 10.48 14.02 3.10
C ARG A 441 9.84 13.37 4.33
N SER A 442 10.00 13.98 5.49
CA SER A 442 9.17 13.64 6.65
C SER A 442 7.73 14.10 6.40
N LEU A 443 6.77 13.19 6.53
CA LEU A 443 5.37 13.33 6.20
C LEU A 443 4.50 13.22 7.45
N GLY A 444 3.38 13.94 7.49
CA GLY A 444 2.41 13.83 8.59
C GLY A 444 1.65 12.51 8.56
N SER A 445 1.26 12.05 7.38
CA SER A 445 0.47 10.83 7.19
C SER A 445 0.81 10.12 5.89
N GLY A 446 0.45 8.84 5.84
CA GLY A 446 0.55 7.99 4.66
C GLY A 446 -0.75 7.24 4.38
N LEU A 447 -0.92 6.80 3.15
CA LEU A 447 -1.99 5.93 2.71
C LEU A 447 -1.37 4.63 2.22
N PHE A 448 -1.81 3.49 2.77
CA PHE A 448 -1.14 2.21 2.60
C PHE A 448 -2.09 1.11 2.13
N PHE A 449 -1.65 0.31 1.17
CA PHE A 449 -2.19 -1.02 0.95
C PHE A 449 -1.58 -1.98 1.96
N VAL A 450 -2.44 -2.56 2.77
CA VAL A 450 -2.06 -3.55 3.79
C VAL A 450 -2.79 -4.86 3.55
N VAL A 451 -2.10 -5.96 3.81
CA VAL A 451 -2.66 -7.30 3.68
C VAL A 451 -2.35 -8.11 4.93
N ARG A 452 -3.15 -9.15 5.18
CA ARG A 452 -2.83 -10.10 6.25
C ARG A 452 -1.49 -10.74 5.96
N ASP A 453 -0.64 -10.78 6.97
CA ASP A 453 0.62 -11.50 6.92
C ASP A 453 0.31 -13.00 6.70
N PRO A 454 0.87 -13.64 5.67
CA PRO A 454 0.66 -15.06 5.44
C PRO A 454 1.14 -15.96 6.60
N GLY A 455 1.91 -15.42 7.54
CA GLY A 455 2.45 -16.18 8.67
C GLY A 455 3.56 -17.16 8.31
N PHE A 456 3.98 -17.16 7.05
CA PHE A 456 5.01 -18.04 6.51
C PHE A 456 6.03 -17.27 5.67
N ASP A 457 7.23 -17.82 5.63
CA ASP A 457 8.29 -17.44 4.70
C ASP A 457 8.53 -18.59 3.71
N ALA A 458 8.79 -18.26 2.44
CA ALA A 458 9.11 -19.21 1.38
C ALA A 458 10.43 -18.80 0.71
N TYR A 459 11.55 -19.09 1.34
CA TYR A 459 12.85 -18.71 0.81
C TYR A 459 13.32 -19.67 -0.29
N LYS A 460 13.73 -19.14 -1.44
CA LYS A 460 14.31 -19.92 -2.55
C LYS A 460 15.41 -20.88 -2.11
N LYS A 461 16.25 -20.48 -1.12
CA LYS A 461 17.31 -21.35 -0.60
C LYS A 461 16.80 -22.68 -0.02
N ASN A 462 15.56 -22.69 0.50
CA ASN A 462 14.90 -23.86 1.09
C ASN A 462 14.06 -24.65 0.08
N SER A 463 13.93 -24.16 -1.16
CA SER A 463 13.24 -24.83 -2.23
C SER A 463 14.14 -25.84 -2.94
N THR A 464 13.55 -26.78 -3.66
CA THR A 464 14.21 -27.64 -4.63
C THR A 464 13.81 -27.25 -6.04
N ALA A 465 14.22 -28.02 -7.04
CA ALA A 465 13.76 -27.80 -8.41
C ALA A 465 12.25 -28.06 -8.59
N THR A 466 11.65 -28.93 -7.78
CA THR A 466 10.23 -29.32 -7.91
C THR A 466 9.41 -29.15 -6.65
N SER A 467 9.94 -28.46 -5.65
CA SER A 467 9.22 -28.18 -4.42
C SER A 467 9.57 -26.83 -3.79
N VAL A 468 8.61 -26.29 -3.06
CA VAL A 468 8.80 -25.09 -2.23
C VAL A 468 8.49 -25.44 -0.77
N THR A 469 9.40 -25.07 0.13
CA THR A 469 9.20 -25.24 1.57
C THR A 469 8.82 -23.92 2.21
N PHE A 470 7.70 -23.93 2.89
CA PHE A 470 7.15 -22.83 3.68
C PHE A 470 7.53 -23.02 5.14
N THR A 471 8.07 -22.00 5.76
CA THR A 471 8.46 -22.01 7.18
C THR A 471 7.58 -21.02 7.93
N LYS A 472 6.89 -21.49 8.97
CA LYS A 472 6.06 -20.65 9.84
C LYS A 472 6.92 -19.60 10.53
N LYS A 473 6.46 -18.36 10.51
CA LYS A 473 7.13 -17.25 11.21
C LYS A 473 7.05 -17.42 12.72
N ASN A 474 8.17 -17.15 13.37
CA ASN A 474 8.23 -17.21 14.83
C ASN A 474 7.76 -15.87 15.42
N ALA A 475 6.46 -15.62 15.40
CA ALA A 475 5.82 -14.47 16.03
C ALA A 475 4.63 -14.93 16.86
N GLU A 476 4.43 -14.30 18.01
CA GLU A 476 3.42 -14.70 19.00
C GLU A 476 2.01 -14.82 18.41
N ILE A 477 1.63 -13.89 17.55
CA ILE A 477 0.33 -13.88 16.87
C ILE A 477 0.06 -15.16 16.07
N PHE A 478 1.11 -15.82 15.56
CA PHE A 478 0.96 -17.04 14.77
C PHE A 478 0.99 -18.33 15.59
N ASN A 479 1.26 -18.25 16.91
CA ASN A 479 1.30 -19.44 17.76
C ASN A 479 -0.03 -20.22 17.74
N ASN A 480 -1.14 -19.51 17.66
CA ASN A 480 -2.50 -20.06 17.69
C ASN A 480 -3.12 -20.26 16.28
N MET A 481 -2.30 -20.25 15.21
CA MET A 481 -2.81 -20.57 13.87
C MET A 481 -3.35 -21.99 13.80
N GLN A 482 -4.56 -22.13 13.27
CA GLN A 482 -5.24 -23.41 13.07
C GLN A 482 -5.69 -23.56 11.61
N ASN A 483 -6.02 -24.80 11.22
CA ASN A 483 -6.59 -25.12 9.90
C ASN A 483 -5.75 -24.59 8.74
N VAL A 484 -4.41 -24.67 8.87
CA VAL A 484 -3.50 -24.13 7.87
C VAL A 484 -3.47 -25.02 6.64
N SER A 485 -3.75 -24.45 5.47
CA SER A 485 -3.56 -25.07 4.17
C SER A 485 -2.77 -24.17 3.23
N ILE A 486 -1.83 -24.74 2.51
CA ILE A 486 -0.98 -24.04 1.54
C ILE A 486 -1.16 -24.68 0.18
N THR A 487 -1.61 -23.92 -0.79
CA THR A 487 -1.85 -24.36 -2.17
C THR A 487 -0.93 -23.65 -3.14
N VAL A 488 -0.21 -24.38 -3.97
CA VAL A 488 0.64 -23.86 -5.05
C VAL A 488 0.32 -24.64 -6.32
N ASP A 489 -0.06 -23.97 -7.39
CA ASP A 489 -0.36 -24.58 -8.70
C ASP A 489 -1.31 -25.80 -8.60
N GLY A 490 -2.35 -25.67 -7.75
CA GLY A 490 -3.33 -26.73 -7.49
C GLY A 490 -2.90 -27.83 -6.51
N ASN A 491 -1.61 -27.90 -6.13
CA ASN A 491 -1.11 -28.85 -5.13
C ASN A 491 -1.30 -28.25 -3.72
N THR A 492 -1.99 -28.96 -2.84
CA THR A 492 -2.31 -28.49 -1.48
C THR A 492 -1.67 -29.36 -0.42
N VAL A 493 -1.09 -28.71 0.59
CA VAL A 493 -0.57 -29.36 1.81
C VAL A 493 -1.22 -28.71 3.02
N ASN A 494 -1.70 -29.53 3.96
CA ASN A 494 -2.18 -29.06 5.26
C ASN A 494 -1.05 -29.17 6.28
N LEU A 495 -1.01 -28.20 7.19
CA LEU A 495 -0.04 -28.19 8.29
C LEU A 495 -0.70 -28.83 9.51
N GLU A 496 -0.10 -29.90 10.03
CA GLU A 496 -0.55 -30.54 11.26
C GLU A 496 -0.20 -29.70 12.49
N GLU A 497 -0.92 -29.92 13.58
CA GLU A 497 -0.66 -29.22 14.83
C GLU A 497 0.77 -29.44 15.32
N GLY A 498 1.45 -28.37 15.70
CA GLY A 498 2.85 -28.39 16.14
C GLY A 498 3.89 -28.39 15.01
N GLN A 499 3.50 -28.56 13.76
CA GLN A 499 4.42 -28.42 12.64
C GLN A 499 4.73 -26.95 12.37
N THR A 500 5.99 -26.69 12.01
CA THR A 500 6.48 -25.35 11.66
C THR A 500 6.89 -25.21 10.20
N THR A 501 6.83 -26.30 9.42
CA THR A 501 7.19 -26.30 8.01
C THR A 501 6.20 -27.12 7.20
N ALA A 502 5.91 -26.67 5.99
CA ALA A 502 5.14 -27.40 4.98
C ALA A 502 5.89 -27.37 3.65
N THR A 503 5.90 -28.48 2.91
CA THR A 503 6.54 -28.56 1.61
C THR A 503 5.51 -28.93 0.55
N VAL A 504 5.32 -28.03 -0.42
CA VAL A 504 4.48 -28.29 -1.60
C VAL A 504 5.41 -28.78 -2.72
N SER A 505 5.11 -29.94 -3.28
CA SER A 505 5.91 -30.61 -4.30
C SER A 505 5.12 -30.83 -5.60
N GLY A 506 5.77 -31.34 -6.63
CA GLY A 506 5.17 -31.57 -7.96
C GLY A 506 5.14 -30.31 -8.83
N LEU A 507 5.96 -29.32 -8.49
CA LEU A 507 6.07 -28.03 -9.18
C LEU A 507 7.07 -28.10 -10.33
N GLU A 508 6.95 -27.19 -11.29
CA GLU A 508 7.91 -27.07 -12.40
C GLU A 508 9.22 -26.40 -11.93
N PRO A 509 10.37 -26.84 -12.44
CA PRO A 509 11.65 -26.20 -12.14
C PRO A 509 11.76 -24.78 -12.66
N ASN A 510 12.55 -23.95 -11.95
CA ASN A 510 12.86 -22.57 -12.33
C ASN A 510 11.63 -21.71 -12.62
N LYS A 511 10.62 -21.81 -11.78
CA LYS A 511 9.34 -21.14 -11.99
C LYS A 511 8.91 -20.39 -10.73
N GLU A 512 8.39 -19.17 -10.93
CA GLU A 512 7.69 -18.41 -9.89
C GLU A 512 6.24 -18.86 -9.77
N TYR A 513 5.75 -18.86 -8.55
CA TYR A 513 4.39 -19.21 -8.20
C TYR A 513 3.83 -18.20 -7.19
N VAL A 514 2.51 -18.17 -7.12
CA VAL A 514 1.79 -17.52 -6.04
C VAL A 514 1.11 -18.61 -5.22
N ALA A 515 1.58 -18.80 -4.00
CA ALA A 515 0.94 -19.67 -3.04
C ALA A 515 -0.31 -18.99 -2.45
N THR A 516 -1.39 -19.76 -2.32
CA THR A 516 -2.55 -19.36 -1.51
C THR A 516 -2.45 -20.02 -0.15
N ILE A 517 -2.45 -19.23 0.91
CA ILE A 517 -2.33 -19.70 2.29
C ILE A 517 -3.65 -19.36 3.00
N LYS A 518 -4.32 -20.39 3.54
CA LYS A 518 -5.50 -20.26 4.36
C LYS A 518 -5.19 -20.68 5.78
N TYR A 519 -5.71 -19.96 6.74
CA TYR A 519 -5.58 -20.29 8.15
C TYR A 519 -6.67 -19.63 8.97
N SER A 520 -6.87 -20.07 10.21
CA SER A 520 -7.73 -19.39 11.18
C SER A 520 -6.93 -18.92 12.40
N LEU A 521 -7.28 -17.73 12.89
CA LEU A 521 -6.83 -17.17 14.17
C LEU A 521 -8.05 -16.75 14.97
N GLU A 522 -8.15 -17.20 16.21
CA GLU A 522 -9.24 -16.82 17.13
C GLU A 522 -10.65 -17.02 16.51
N GLY A 523 -10.78 -18.05 15.70
CA GLY A 523 -12.04 -18.39 15.01
C GLY A 523 -12.33 -17.63 13.71
N THR A 524 -11.49 -16.67 13.33
CA THR A 524 -11.60 -15.96 12.06
C THR A 524 -10.73 -16.61 11.01
N GLU A 525 -11.30 -16.88 9.83
CA GLU A 525 -10.59 -17.44 8.68
C GLU A 525 -9.96 -16.34 7.84
N TYR A 526 -8.71 -16.56 7.44
CA TYR A 526 -7.94 -15.67 6.57
C TYR A 526 -7.47 -16.41 5.33
N THR A 527 -7.43 -15.68 4.22
CA THR A 527 -6.86 -16.16 2.95
C THR A 527 -5.85 -15.13 2.46
N THR A 528 -4.60 -15.54 2.34
CA THR A 528 -3.50 -14.66 1.93
C THR A 528 -2.72 -15.28 0.79
N THR A 529 -1.86 -14.50 0.17
CA THR A 529 -0.99 -14.97 -0.90
C THR A 529 0.47 -14.69 -0.56
N LEU A 530 1.36 -15.57 -1.05
CA LEU A 530 2.81 -15.42 -0.89
C LEU A 530 3.50 -15.85 -2.19
N LYS A 531 4.36 -14.99 -2.74
CA LYS A 531 5.22 -15.37 -3.85
C LYS A 531 6.26 -16.39 -3.40
N CYS A 532 6.48 -17.37 -4.22
CA CYS A 532 7.50 -18.39 -4.00
C CYS A 532 8.05 -18.87 -5.34
N GLU A 533 9.21 -19.51 -5.32
CA GLU A 533 9.85 -19.99 -6.53
C GLU A 533 10.58 -21.30 -6.30
N THR A 534 10.63 -22.13 -7.32
CA THR A 534 11.46 -23.33 -7.36
C THR A 534 12.88 -22.98 -7.84
N LYS A 535 13.86 -23.81 -7.48
CA LYS A 535 15.21 -23.68 -8.02
C LYS A 535 15.28 -24.17 -9.47
N ALA A 536 16.26 -23.66 -10.19
CA ALA A 536 16.64 -24.25 -11.46
C ALA A 536 17.15 -25.68 -11.22
N TYR A 537 16.80 -26.59 -12.12
CA TYR A 537 17.41 -27.91 -12.17
C TYR A 537 18.69 -27.85 -13.01
N ASP A 538 19.81 -28.29 -12.45
CA ASP A 538 21.05 -28.47 -13.19
C ASP A 538 21.16 -29.93 -13.61
N PRO A 539 21.04 -30.27 -14.90
CA PRO A 539 21.18 -31.62 -15.39
C PRO A 539 22.62 -32.14 -15.32
N GLY A 540 23.58 -31.32 -14.87
CA GLY A 540 24.99 -31.69 -14.75
C GLY A 540 25.67 -31.98 -16.08
N ILE A 541 25.23 -31.33 -17.15
CA ILE A 541 25.83 -31.51 -18.48
C ILE A 541 27.13 -30.69 -18.57
N ILE A 542 28.21 -31.40 -18.87
CA ILE A 542 29.52 -30.81 -19.13
C ILE A 542 29.81 -30.97 -20.61
N ILE A 543 30.13 -29.88 -21.27
CA ILE A 543 30.49 -29.83 -22.69
C ILE A 543 32.00 -29.51 -22.77
N ALA A 544 32.80 -30.48 -23.14
CA ALA A 544 34.23 -30.35 -23.30
C ALA A 544 34.62 -30.33 -24.80
N PRO A 545 35.45 -29.36 -25.25
CA PRO A 545 35.84 -29.28 -26.65
C PRO A 545 36.77 -30.42 -27.03
N SER A 546 36.55 -31.00 -28.22
CA SER A 546 37.47 -31.89 -28.94
C SER A 546 37.89 -31.23 -30.26
N THR A 547 38.76 -31.84 -31.06
CA THR A 547 39.24 -31.25 -32.31
C THR A 547 38.13 -31.13 -33.36
N TYR A 548 37.23 -32.07 -33.46
CA TYR A 548 36.18 -32.11 -34.46
C TYR A 548 34.77 -32.19 -33.85
N GLY A 549 34.62 -31.68 -32.61
CA GLY A 549 33.33 -31.71 -31.94
C GLY A 549 33.41 -31.41 -30.45
N PHE A 550 32.50 -32.04 -29.68
CA PHE A 550 32.42 -31.87 -28.25
C PHE A 550 32.15 -33.21 -27.57
N ASP A 551 32.90 -33.51 -26.51
CA ASP A 551 32.64 -34.59 -25.60
C ASP A 551 31.65 -34.12 -24.54
N ILE A 552 30.51 -34.79 -24.48
CA ILE A 552 29.44 -34.48 -23.54
C ILE A 552 29.45 -35.50 -22.42
N THR A 553 29.47 -35.04 -21.19
CA THR A 553 29.32 -35.90 -20.02
C THR A 553 28.23 -35.38 -19.10
N ARG A 554 27.51 -36.30 -18.47
CA ARG A 554 26.53 -35.99 -17.42
C ARG A 554 27.13 -36.40 -16.07
N SER A 555 27.38 -35.42 -15.22
CA SER A 555 28.06 -35.60 -13.93
C SER A 555 27.14 -35.63 -12.72
N THR A 556 25.91 -35.19 -12.85
CA THR A 556 24.99 -35.06 -11.73
C THR A 556 23.96 -36.19 -11.75
N TYR A 557 23.80 -36.84 -10.63
CA TYR A 557 22.71 -37.79 -10.37
C TYR A 557 21.83 -37.22 -9.26
N ASP A 558 20.60 -36.89 -9.61
CA ASP A 558 19.55 -36.58 -8.64
C ASP A 558 18.65 -37.82 -8.48
N PRO A 559 18.53 -38.38 -7.27
CA PRO A 559 17.74 -39.59 -7.07
C PRO A 559 16.23 -39.39 -7.28
N VAL A 560 15.74 -38.16 -7.23
CA VAL A 560 14.32 -37.80 -7.42
C VAL A 560 14.06 -37.38 -8.87
N LEU A 561 14.95 -36.56 -9.42
CA LEU A 561 14.81 -35.99 -10.77
C LEU A 561 15.78 -36.68 -11.71
N LYS A 562 15.27 -37.64 -12.51
CA LYS A 562 16.06 -38.40 -13.48
C LYS A 562 16.01 -37.72 -14.84
N THR A 563 17.18 -37.33 -15.38
CA THR A 563 17.27 -36.93 -16.79
C THR A 563 17.07 -38.17 -17.66
N VAL A 564 16.02 -38.17 -18.48
CA VAL A 564 15.65 -39.30 -19.36
C VAL A 564 15.94 -39.01 -20.83
N GLY A 565 16.43 -37.83 -21.15
CA GLY A 565 16.87 -37.49 -22.51
C GLY A 565 17.44 -36.08 -22.58
N VAL A 566 18.45 -35.89 -23.43
CA VAL A 566 19.03 -34.57 -23.73
C VAL A 566 19.14 -34.42 -25.24
N THR A 567 18.66 -33.31 -25.74
CA THR A 567 18.75 -32.94 -27.16
C THR A 567 19.51 -31.62 -27.28
N PHE A 568 20.63 -31.65 -27.98
CA PHE A 568 21.46 -30.49 -28.26
C PHE A 568 21.10 -29.89 -29.62
N THR A 569 21.13 -28.57 -29.68
CA THR A 569 21.05 -27.83 -30.94
C THR A 569 22.33 -27.01 -31.09
N VAL A 570 23.03 -27.22 -32.21
CA VAL A 570 24.28 -26.53 -32.55
C VAL A 570 23.96 -25.53 -33.68
N ASP A 571 24.36 -24.26 -33.52
CA ASP A 571 24.13 -23.12 -34.45
C ASP A 571 22.67 -23.02 -34.90
N GLY A 572 21.73 -23.27 -33.98
CA GLY A 572 20.30 -23.18 -34.23
C GLY A 572 19.74 -24.19 -35.26
N SER A 573 20.55 -25.05 -35.85
CA SER A 573 20.19 -25.87 -37.01
C SER A 573 20.47 -27.35 -36.86
N TYR A 574 21.58 -27.74 -36.28
CA TYR A 574 21.99 -29.12 -36.16
C TYR A 574 21.55 -29.72 -34.84
N THR A 575 20.83 -30.83 -34.88
CA THR A 575 20.25 -31.47 -33.71
C THR A 575 20.93 -32.80 -33.39
N TYR A 576 21.36 -32.99 -32.14
CA TYR A 576 22.01 -34.18 -31.63
C TYR A 576 21.23 -34.72 -30.43
N ASN A 577 20.88 -36.00 -30.43
CA ASN A 577 20.09 -36.60 -29.36
C ASN A 577 20.93 -37.58 -28.54
N MET A 578 21.24 -37.18 -27.33
CA MET A 578 22.01 -37.99 -26.39
C MET A 578 21.17 -39.12 -25.75
N GLY A 579 19.83 -39.00 -25.69
CA GLY A 579 19.00 -39.98 -24.98
C GLY A 579 19.29 -40.03 -23.47
N ASP A 580 19.14 -41.22 -22.88
CA ASP A 580 19.40 -41.50 -21.45
C ASP A 580 20.76 -42.19 -21.27
N VAL A 581 21.84 -41.53 -21.67
CA VAL A 581 23.22 -42.01 -21.48
C VAL A 581 24.05 -40.94 -20.75
N ASP A 582 25.15 -41.38 -20.13
CA ASP A 582 26.01 -40.47 -19.34
C ASP A 582 27.15 -39.86 -20.17
N VAL A 583 27.44 -40.41 -21.33
CA VAL A 583 28.50 -39.94 -22.23
C VAL A 583 27.95 -39.91 -23.64
N TYR A 584 28.21 -38.82 -24.35
CA TYR A 584 27.83 -38.66 -25.75
C TYR A 584 28.87 -37.81 -26.48
N LYS A 585 28.97 -37.95 -27.80
CA LYS A 585 29.87 -37.11 -28.61
C LYS A 585 29.09 -36.41 -29.70
N ILE A 586 29.33 -35.10 -29.81
CA ILE A 586 28.95 -34.33 -30.97
C ILE A 586 30.18 -34.31 -31.88
N GLU A 587 30.06 -34.90 -33.06
CA GLU A 587 31.17 -35.09 -34.02
C GLU A 587 30.87 -34.41 -35.36
N GLU A 588 31.80 -34.45 -36.29
CA GLU A 588 31.70 -33.90 -37.65
C GLU A 588 31.64 -32.37 -37.70
N LEU A 589 32.19 -31.67 -36.71
CA LEU A 589 32.34 -30.23 -36.69
C LEU A 589 33.74 -29.81 -37.20
N PHE A 590 33.89 -28.55 -37.57
CA PHE A 590 35.19 -28.02 -37.98
C PHE A 590 36.07 -27.73 -36.77
N LYS A 591 37.36 -27.96 -36.90
CA LYS A 591 38.35 -27.59 -35.88
C LYS A 591 38.54 -26.10 -35.79
N ASP A 592 38.98 -25.63 -34.64
CA ASP A 592 39.26 -24.21 -34.33
C ASP A 592 38.08 -23.26 -34.66
N THR A 593 36.87 -23.77 -34.53
CA THR A 593 35.64 -23.09 -34.90
C THR A 593 34.75 -22.90 -33.67
N THR A 594 34.18 -21.69 -33.55
CA THR A 594 33.21 -21.39 -32.48
C THR A 594 31.81 -21.80 -32.95
N TYR A 595 31.10 -22.50 -32.10
CA TYR A 595 29.71 -22.93 -32.29
C TYR A 595 28.87 -22.44 -31.12
N THR A 596 27.63 -22.11 -31.39
CA THR A 596 26.63 -21.90 -30.35
C THR A 596 25.92 -23.20 -30.04
N ILE A 597 25.80 -23.56 -28.77
CA ILE A 597 25.11 -24.78 -28.33
C ILE A 597 24.05 -24.42 -27.31
N SER A 598 22.83 -24.83 -27.61
CA SER A 598 21.73 -24.91 -26.65
C SER A 598 21.30 -26.35 -26.47
N TYR A 599 20.61 -26.68 -25.37
CA TYR A 599 20.07 -28.01 -25.21
C TYR A 599 18.77 -28.05 -24.39
N VAL A 600 17.99 -29.08 -24.63
CA VAL A 600 16.75 -29.37 -23.94
C VAL A 600 16.88 -30.71 -23.22
N CYS A 601 16.62 -30.72 -21.91
CA CYS A 601 16.57 -31.91 -21.09
C CYS A 601 15.13 -32.35 -20.84
N LYS A 602 14.83 -33.61 -21.00
CA LYS A 602 13.63 -34.25 -20.45
C LYS A 602 14.00 -34.85 -19.10
N VAL A 603 13.27 -34.46 -18.06
CA VAL A 603 13.52 -34.86 -16.68
C VAL A 603 12.26 -35.50 -16.12
N LEU A 604 12.39 -36.71 -15.60
CA LEU A 604 11.31 -37.42 -14.92
C LEU A 604 11.44 -37.25 -13.40
N ASP A 605 10.43 -36.68 -12.78
CA ASP A 605 10.26 -36.76 -11.34
C ASP A 605 9.76 -38.17 -10.98
N THR A 606 10.61 -38.96 -10.32
CA THR A 606 10.33 -40.34 -10.00
C THR A 606 9.33 -40.52 -8.86
N VAL A 607 9.10 -39.48 -8.06
CA VAL A 607 8.15 -39.50 -6.95
C VAL A 607 6.75 -39.24 -7.46
N TYR A 608 6.60 -38.24 -8.32
CA TYR A 608 5.28 -37.80 -8.84
C TYR A 608 4.98 -38.39 -10.22
N ASN A 609 5.93 -39.14 -10.82
CA ASN A 609 5.84 -39.69 -12.18
C ASN A 609 5.46 -38.65 -13.22
N LYS A 610 6.07 -37.46 -13.10
CA LYS A 610 5.81 -36.30 -13.95
C LYS A 610 7.05 -35.93 -14.75
N GLU A 611 6.88 -35.74 -16.05
CA GLU A 611 7.97 -35.29 -16.91
C GLU A 611 7.99 -33.77 -17.00
N TYR A 612 9.19 -33.22 -16.96
CA TYR A 612 9.46 -31.79 -17.19
C TYR A 612 10.40 -31.62 -18.38
N THR A 613 10.26 -30.50 -19.06
CA THR A 613 11.17 -30.10 -20.13
C THR A 613 11.93 -28.87 -19.67
N ILE A 614 13.25 -28.96 -19.64
CA ILE A 614 14.12 -27.85 -19.19
C ILE A 614 14.99 -27.47 -20.38
N SER A 615 14.87 -26.19 -20.78
CA SER A 615 15.71 -25.62 -21.84
C SER A 615 16.89 -24.88 -21.21
N VAL A 616 18.06 -25.06 -21.78
CA VAL A 616 19.27 -24.30 -21.43
C VAL A 616 19.66 -23.46 -22.62
N GLU A 617 19.84 -22.16 -22.34
CA GLU A 617 20.13 -21.14 -23.34
C GLU A 617 21.43 -21.42 -24.09
N GLU A 618 21.50 -20.84 -25.26
CA GLU A 618 22.62 -20.86 -26.17
C GLU A 618 23.88 -20.27 -25.55
N LYS A 619 25.00 -21.03 -25.66
CA LYS A 619 26.33 -20.58 -25.24
C LYS A 619 27.34 -20.91 -26.32
N GLU A 620 28.36 -20.06 -26.40
CA GLU A 620 29.47 -20.26 -27.31
C GLU A 620 30.48 -21.28 -26.77
N TYR A 621 30.87 -22.24 -27.62
CA TYR A 621 31.90 -23.21 -27.36
C TYR A 621 32.84 -23.27 -28.58
N LYS A 622 34.14 -23.40 -28.36
CA LYS A 622 35.13 -23.45 -29.44
C LYS A 622 35.80 -24.84 -29.48
N THR A 623 35.79 -25.48 -30.66
CA THR A 623 36.53 -26.74 -30.91
C THR A 623 38.03 -26.50 -30.84
N LEU A 624 38.80 -27.55 -30.52
CA LEU A 624 40.26 -27.45 -30.43
C LEU A 624 40.90 -27.31 -31.83
N SER A 625 42.05 -26.64 -31.88
CA SER A 625 42.84 -26.50 -33.11
C SER A 625 43.60 -27.78 -33.48
N TYR A 626 44.02 -28.55 -32.49
CA TYR A 626 44.73 -29.82 -32.62
C TYR A 626 44.30 -30.76 -31.50
N GLU A 627 44.38 -32.10 -31.80
CA GLU A 627 44.40 -33.10 -30.75
C GLU A 627 45.68 -32.91 -29.93
N ALA A 628 45.57 -33.01 -28.61
CA ALA A 628 46.76 -33.11 -27.77
C ALA A 628 47.58 -34.32 -28.27
N PRO A 629 48.89 -34.17 -28.49
CA PRO A 629 49.71 -35.24 -28.97
C PRO A 629 49.56 -36.42 -28.01
N TYR A 630 49.22 -37.60 -28.57
CA TYR A 630 49.20 -38.86 -27.83
C TYR A 630 50.58 -39.08 -27.26
N VAL A 631 50.74 -38.90 -25.97
CA VAL A 631 51.98 -39.21 -25.27
C VAL A 631 51.92 -40.69 -24.99
N ASP A 632 52.48 -41.46 -25.91
CA ASP A 632 52.82 -42.87 -25.64
C ASP A 632 53.74 -42.84 -24.40
N LYS A 633 53.19 -43.31 -23.29
CA LYS A 633 54.05 -43.69 -22.16
C LYS A 633 54.76 -44.96 -22.58
N PHE A 634 55.94 -44.77 -23.17
CA PHE A 634 56.89 -45.88 -23.21
C PHE A 634 57.26 -46.15 -21.75
N GLU A 635 56.77 -47.27 -21.24
CA GLU A 635 57.31 -47.90 -20.03
C GLU A 635 58.81 -48.20 -20.24
N GLU A 636 59.68 -47.62 -19.38
CA GLU A 636 60.97 -48.25 -19.04
C GLU A 636 60.81 -49.08 -17.76
#